data_58e6b81fb8d3ef91cef119745842bb19
#
_entry.id   58e6b81fb8d3ef91cef119745842bb19
#
_cell.length_a   1.000
_cell.length_b   1.000
_cell.length_c   1.000
_cell.angle_alpha   90.00
_cell.angle_beta   90.00
_cell.angle_gamma   90.00
#
_symmetry.space_group_name_H-M   'P 1'
#
loop_
_entity.id
_entity.type
_entity.pdbx_description
1 polymer ?
#
loop_
_entity_poly.entity_id
_entity_poly.type
_entity_poly.pdbx_seq_one_letter_code
_entity_poly.pdbx_strand_id
1 'polypeptide(L)'
;MIDRKSYICILTQTQSAMPRQTSDRYHKFLAKLIKQPLDMDELTRHFKVDRRTIYRWINALKDNDIEIINTRGKFSLSDASKELILNNPLNKWLFNTISLMNLLDGREALKDRILLEHIPSSNDKDNLQVILEAMEKNQRIRFQYTKYYNNPDHKPELYESAEPYCVKLFERRWYVICHTHKKANKNDNGMRTFSLDQISALKLQKSTFKLPKDFSAEDYFKDVYGITTGMNGELSTIKVKVAAARANYIRALPLHHSQEEEQYDEYSIFTYKLRPANDFYQALLHEGEFLEVLEPAEVRDAMKEKIGEMMRRYKNK
;
A
#
# COMPACT_ATOMS: atom_id res chain seq x y z
N MET A 1 -17.27 -4.11 -21.58
CA MET A 1 -15.81 -3.82 -21.49
C MET A 1 -15.71 -2.43 -20.90
N ILE A 2 -15.76 -2.35 -19.54
CA ILE A 2 -15.80 -1.09 -18.80
C ILE A 2 -14.36 -0.63 -18.64
N ASP A 3 -14.07 0.53 -19.23
CA ASP A 3 -12.77 1.18 -19.18
C ASP A 3 -12.43 1.51 -17.71
N ARG A 4 -11.41 0.84 -17.17
CA ARG A 4 -10.95 1.01 -15.78
C ARG A 4 -10.21 2.35 -15.63
N LYS A 5 -10.91 3.46 -15.66
CA LYS A 5 -10.35 4.72 -15.14
C LYS A 5 -10.18 4.57 -13.64
N SER A 6 -8.96 4.52 -13.20
CA SER A 6 -8.56 4.41 -11.79
C SER A 6 -9.28 5.47 -10.94
N TYR A 7 -9.82 5.09 -9.79
CA TYR A 7 -10.47 5.97 -8.82
C TYR A 7 -9.55 7.12 -8.32
N ILE A 8 -8.23 6.93 -8.38
CA ILE A 8 -7.26 8.01 -8.18
C ILE A 8 -7.47 9.10 -9.22
N CYS A 9 -7.74 8.76 -10.49
CA CYS A 9 -8.06 9.71 -11.55
C CYS A 9 -9.39 10.43 -11.28
N ILE A 10 -10.36 9.76 -10.68
CA ILE A 10 -11.66 10.35 -10.30
C ILE A 10 -11.47 11.36 -9.15
N LEU A 11 -10.68 11.01 -8.14
CA LEU A 11 -10.40 11.88 -7.00
C LEU A 11 -9.46 13.05 -7.37
N THR A 12 -8.54 12.87 -8.33
CA THR A 12 -7.61 13.91 -8.79
C THR A 12 -8.19 14.81 -9.88
N GLN A 13 -9.04 14.29 -10.76
CA GLN A 13 -9.75 15.11 -11.75
C GLN A 13 -10.74 16.10 -11.11
N THR A 14 -11.35 15.73 -9.97
CA THR A 14 -12.16 16.68 -9.18
C THR A 14 -11.28 17.71 -8.46
N GLN A 15 -10.00 17.47 -8.22
CA GLN A 15 -9.08 18.44 -7.61
C GLN A 15 -8.69 19.58 -8.57
N SER A 16 -8.66 19.36 -9.87
CA SER A 16 -8.35 20.42 -10.85
C SER A 16 -9.48 21.47 -10.99
N ALA A 17 -10.70 21.12 -10.56
CA ALA A 17 -11.88 21.98 -10.66
C ALA A 17 -12.37 22.55 -9.32
N MET A 18 -11.77 22.16 -8.16
CA MET A 18 -12.25 22.58 -6.83
C MET A 18 -11.13 23.07 -5.90
N PRO A 19 -11.39 24.10 -5.04
CA PRO A 19 -10.45 24.52 -4.00
C PRO A 19 -10.15 23.39 -3.00
N ARG A 20 -8.90 23.27 -2.51
CA ARG A 20 -8.42 22.21 -1.59
C ARG A 20 -9.33 21.94 -0.38
N GLN A 21 -9.96 22.94 0.19
CA GLN A 21 -10.93 22.80 1.30
C GLN A 21 -12.21 22.02 0.92
N THR A 22 -12.56 21.99 -0.36
CA THR A 22 -13.77 21.31 -0.85
C THR A 22 -13.52 19.81 -1.00
N SER A 23 -12.29 19.39 -1.35
CA SER A 23 -11.91 17.99 -1.52
C SER A 23 -12.04 17.20 -0.20
N ASP A 24 -11.55 17.73 0.92
CA ASP A 24 -11.63 17.07 2.22
C ASP A 24 -13.09 16.84 2.68
N ARG A 25 -13.96 17.84 2.49
CA ARG A 25 -15.39 17.74 2.81
C ARG A 25 -16.12 16.72 1.94
N TYR A 26 -15.72 16.61 0.70
CA TYR A 26 -16.28 15.65 -0.25
C TYR A 26 -15.96 14.19 0.13
N HIS A 27 -14.72 13.92 0.54
CA HIS A 27 -14.35 12.60 1.06
C HIS A 27 -15.09 12.24 2.34
N LYS A 28 -15.26 13.21 3.25
CA LYS A 28 -16.07 13.03 4.47
C LYS A 28 -17.52 12.73 4.15
N PHE A 29 -18.08 13.38 3.12
CA PHE A 29 -19.43 13.14 2.64
C PHE A 29 -19.61 11.71 2.13
N LEU A 30 -18.72 11.25 1.26
CA LEU A 30 -18.72 9.90 0.74
C LEU A 30 -18.58 8.86 1.87
N ALA A 31 -17.64 9.06 2.78
CA ALA A 31 -17.41 8.19 3.93
C ALA A 31 -18.65 8.07 4.84
N LYS A 32 -19.45 9.14 4.94
CA LYS A 32 -20.66 9.13 5.74
C LYS A 32 -21.78 8.33 5.08
N LEU A 33 -21.97 8.49 3.75
CA LEU A 33 -23.00 7.80 2.98
C LEU A 33 -22.74 6.30 2.82
N ILE A 34 -21.48 5.87 2.89
CA ILE A 34 -21.13 4.43 2.90
C ILE A 34 -21.62 3.78 4.20
N LYS A 35 -21.49 4.47 5.35
CA LYS A 35 -21.81 3.91 6.66
C LYS A 35 -23.30 3.73 6.89
N GLN A 36 -24.10 4.71 6.50
CA GLN A 36 -25.54 4.70 6.76
C GLN A 36 -26.30 5.66 5.83
N PRO A 37 -27.55 5.34 5.50
CA PRO A 37 -28.44 6.27 4.83
C PRO A 37 -28.73 7.52 5.68
N LEU A 38 -28.65 8.72 5.09
CA LEU A 38 -28.88 10.00 5.78
C LEU A 38 -29.91 10.84 5.00
N ASP A 39 -30.77 11.56 5.72
CA ASP A 39 -31.67 12.52 5.11
C ASP A 39 -30.96 13.85 4.81
N MET A 40 -31.64 14.73 4.08
CA MET A 40 -31.08 16.02 3.65
C MET A 40 -30.77 16.94 4.84
N ASP A 41 -31.58 16.91 5.88
CA ASP A 41 -31.40 17.77 7.05
C ASP A 41 -30.24 17.28 7.93
N GLU A 42 -30.07 15.95 8.04
CA GLU A 42 -28.89 15.34 8.67
C GLU A 42 -27.60 15.72 7.90
N LEU A 43 -27.62 15.65 6.57
CA LEU A 43 -26.49 16.01 5.73
C LEU A 43 -26.11 17.48 5.86
N THR A 44 -27.10 18.39 5.72
CA THR A 44 -26.85 19.82 5.80
C THR A 44 -26.36 20.27 7.17
N ARG A 45 -26.90 19.65 8.25
CA ARG A 45 -26.50 19.92 9.63
C ARG A 45 -25.08 19.41 9.90
N HIS A 46 -24.78 18.19 9.46
CA HIS A 46 -23.47 17.56 9.72
C HIS A 46 -22.33 18.29 9.00
N PHE A 47 -22.55 18.64 7.73
CA PHE A 47 -21.52 19.30 6.91
C PHE A 47 -21.54 20.83 7.01
N LYS A 48 -22.54 21.41 7.68
CA LYS A 48 -22.74 22.84 7.82
C LYS A 48 -22.74 23.56 6.45
N VAL A 49 -23.47 22.98 5.49
CA VAL A 49 -23.64 23.51 4.13
C VAL A 49 -25.13 23.52 3.75
N ASP A 50 -25.49 24.28 2.72
CA ASP A 50 -26.82 24.31 2.17
C ASP A 50 -27.16 23.06 1.33
N ARG A 51 -28.48 22.87 1.08
CA ARG A 51 -29.00 21.77 0.26
C ARG A 51 -28.42 21.77 -1.16
N ARG A 52 -28.18 22.96 -1.74
CA ARG A 52 -27.62 23.09 -3.09
C ARG A 52 -26.20 22.57 -3.15
N THR A 53 -25.41 22.76 -2.12
CA THR A 53 -24.06 22.22 -2.00
C THR A 53 -24.09 20.69 -1.89
N ILE A 54 -25.01 20.10 -1.12
CA ILE A 54 -25.19 18.65 -1.04
C ILE A 54 -25.55 18.08 -2.42
N TYR A 55 -26.52 18.66 -3.13
CA TYR A 55 -26.86 18.21 -4.49
C TYR A 55 -25.70 18.34 -5.48
N ARG A 56 -24.88 19.40 -5.37
CA ARG A 56 -23.68 19.54 -6.19
C ARG A 56 -22.68 18.40 -5.93
N TRP A 57 -22.51 17.98 -4.67
CA TRP A 57 -21.66 16.85 -4.32
C TRP A 57 -22.23 15.52 -4.86
N ILE A 58 -23.54 15.32 -4.74
CA ILE A 58 -24.21 14.15 -5.30
C ILE A 58 -24.02 14.08 -6.82
N ASN A 59 -24.21 15.18 -7.54
CA ASN A 59 -24.03 15.23 -8.99
C ASN A 59 -22.57 14.98 -9.37
N ALA A 60 -21.62 15.57 -8.66
CA ALA A 60 -20.20 15.33 -8.90
C ALA A 60 -19.80 13.85 -8.66
N LEU A 61 -20.42 13.15 -7.71
CA LEU A 61 -20.24 11.69 -7.55
C LEU A 61 -20.82 10.93 -8.73
N LYS A 62 -22.01 11.30 -9.17
CA LYS A 62 -22.67 10.67 -10.32
C LYS A 62 -21.89 10.86 -11.61
N ASP A 63 -21.29 12.02 -11.83
CA ASP A 63 -20.41 12.32 -12.98
C ASP A 63 -19.14 11.45 -12.98
N ASN A 64 -18.84 10.80 -11.86
CA ASN A 64 -17.73 9.90 -11.67
C ASN A 64 -18.17 8.44 -11.44
N ASP A 65 -19.30 8.03 -11.99
CA ASP A 65 -19.84 6.68 -11.92
C ASP A 65 -20.17 6.17 -10.50
N ILE A 66 -20.31 7.09 -9.53
CA ILE A 66 -20.76 6.75 -8.17
C ILE A 66 -22.23 7.09 -8.04
N GLU A 67 -23.05 6.07 -7.98
CA GLU A 67 -24.45 6.21 -7.84
C GLU A 67 -24.89 6.40 -6.39
N ILE A 68 -25.62 7.50 -6.14
CA ILE A 68 -26.32 7.75 -4.87
C ILE A 68 -27.81 7.53 -5.11
N ILE A 69 -28.37 6.61 -4.33
CA ILE A 69 -29.79 6.31 -4.33
C ILE A 69 -30.49 7.13 -3.23
N ASN A 70 -31.72 7.55 -3.54
CA ASN A 70 -32.62 8.19 -2.58
C ASN A 70 -33.81 7.25 -2.32
N THR A 71 -33.86 6.68 -1.15
CA THR A 71 -34.96 5.81 -0.73
C THR A 71 -35.74 6.47 0.40
N ARG A 72 -36.96 6.90 0.12
CA ARG A 72 -37.86 7.55 1.09
C ARG A 72 -37.24 8.78 1.78
N GLY A 73 -36.52 9.61 0.99
CA GLY A 73 -35.88 10.84 1.48
C GLY A 73 -34.50 10.63 2.11
N LYS A 74 -34.01 9.40 2.19
CA LYS A 74 -32.66 9.08 2.67
C LYS A 74 -31.72 8.75 1.53
N PHE A 75 -30.57 9.41 1.52
CA PHE A 75 -29.50 9.23 0.55
C PHE A 75 -28.51 8.18 1.06
N SER A 76 -28.14 7.24 0.19
CA SER A 76 -27.09 6.24 0.43
C SER A 76 -26.39 5.92 -0.88
N LEU A 77 -25.22 5.30 -0.81
CA LEU A 77 -24.58 4.72 -1.99
C LEU A 77 -25.33 3.47 -2.44
N SER A 78 -25.45 3.27 -3.76
CA SER A 78 -25.89 1.99 -4.29
C SER A 78 -24.93 0.87 -3.90
N ASP A 79 -25.42 -0.37 -3.83
CA ASP A 79 -24.56 -1.49 -3.45
C ASP A 79 -23.45 -1.73 -4.48
N ALA A 80 -23.72 -1.53 -5.76
CA ALA A 80 -22.72 -1.56 -6.81
C ALA A 80 -21.60 -0.52 -6.59
N SER A 81 -21.96 0.72 -6.21
CA SER A 81 -20.96 1.76 -5.91
C SER A 81 -20.18 1.49 -4.63
N LYS A 82 -20.82 0.90 -3.60
CA LYS A 82 -20.10 0.45 -2.40
C LYS A 82 -19.08 -0.64 -2.75
N GLU A 83 -19.49 -1.63 -3.53
CA GLU A 83 -18.65 -2.73 -3.96
C GLU A 83 -17.47 -2.23 -4.81
N LEU A 84 -17.72 -1.34 -5.77
CA LEU A 84 -16.68 -0.70 -6.57
C LEU A 84 -15.64 0.02 -5.72
N ILE A 85 -16.08 0.74 -4.68
CA ILE A 85 -15.19 1.47 -3.77
C ILE A 85 -14.41 0.49 -2.86
N LEU A 86 -15.07 -0.49 -2.28
CA LEU A 86 -14.50 -1.37 -1.26
C LEU A 86 -13.66 -2.52 -1.84
N ASN A 87 -13.87 -2.90 -3.11
CA ASN A 87 -13.07 -3.92 -3.77
C ASN A 87 -11.69 -3.43 -4.23
N ASN A 88 -11.47 -2.12 -4.29
CA ASN A 88 -10.15 -1.57 -4.55
C ASN A 88 -9.37 -1.43 -3.23
N PRO A 89 -8.21 -2.08 -3.04
CA PRO A 89 -7.45 -2.03 -1.80
C PRO A 89 -7.04 -0.61 -1.38
N LEU A 90 -6.67 0.25 -2.33
CA LEU A 90 -6.30 1.64 -2.06
C LEU A 90 -7.52 2.45 -1.58
N ASN A 91 -8.66 2.30 -2.24
CA ASN A 91 -9.89 2.99 -1.84
C ASN A 91 -10.34 2.53 -0.45
N LYS A 92 -10.26 1.24 -0.16
CA LYS A 92 -10.57 0.67 1.16
C LYS A 92 -9.64 1.25 2.24
N TRP A 93 -8.36 1.34 1.95
CA TRP A 93 -7.37 1.92 2.87
C TRP A 93 -7.65 3.42 3.11
N LEU A 94 -7.86 4.21 2.05
CA LEU A 94 -8.20 5.63 2.14
C LEU A 94 -9.49 5.84 2.93
N PHE A 95 -10.52 5.04 2.64
CA PHE A 95 -11.79 5.10 3.33
C PHE A 95 -11.65 4.82 4.83
N ASN A 96 -10.91 3.78 5.21
CA ASN A 96 -10.65 3.44 6.60
C ASN A 96 -9.86 4.54 7.31
N THR A 97 -8.86 5.11 6.65
CA THR A 97 -8.04 6.22 7.18
C THR A 97 -8.90 7.47 7.41
N ILE A 98 -9.71 7.89 6.44
CA ILE A 98 -10.64 9.03 6.57
C ILE A 98 -11.67 8.75 7.67
N SER A 99 -12.18 7.53 7.75
CA SER A 99 -13.13 7.15 8.79
C SER A 99 -12.51 7.23 10.18
N LEU A 100 -11.25 6.82 10.34
CA LEU A 100 -10.51 6.96 11.60
C LEU A 100 -10.28 8.43 11.94
N MET A 101 -9.85 9.25 10.98
CA MET A 101 -9.69 10.69 11.19
C MET A 101 -11.00 11.34 11.62
N ASN A 102 -12.13 11.00 11.01
CA ASN A 102 -13.46 11.52 11.40
C ASN A 102 -13.88 11.05 12.81
N LEU A 103 -13.47 9.88 13.26
CA LEU A 103 -13.72 9.44 14.63
C LEU A 103 -12.93 10.24 15.67
N LEU A 104 -11.76 10.74 15.28
CA LEU A 104 -10.88 11.54 16.15
C LEU A 104 -11.18 13.04 16.09
N ASP A 105 -11.85 13.51 15.03
CA ASP A 105 -12.21 14.91 14.83
C ASP A 105 -13.16 15.40 15.94
N GLY A 106 -12.86 16.57 16.51
CA GLY A 106 -13.62 17.14 17.62
C GLY A 106 -13.38 16.50 18.99
N ARG A 107 -12.44 15.55 19.10
CA ARG A 107 -12.10 14.88 20.36
C ARG A 107 -10.75 15.34 20.92
N GLU A 108 -10.51 16.64 20.93
CA GLU A 108 -9.26 17.26 21.40
C GLU A 108 -8.84 16.80 22.81
N ALA A 109 -9.81 16.57 23.71
CA ALA A 109 -9.57 16.09 25.06
C ALA A 109 -8.97 14.66 25.14
N LEU A 110 -8.94 13.93 24.02
CA LEU A 110 -8.35 12.57 23.97
C LEU A 110 -6.94 12.54 23.38
N LYS A 111 -6.37 13.68 22.95
CA LYS A 111 -5.05 13.72 22.28
C LYS A 111 -3.95 13.01 23.08
N ASP A 112 -3.89 13.24 24.39
CA ASP A 112 -2.88 12.64 25.27
C ASP A 112 -3.16 11.16 25.61
N ARG A 113 -4.29 10.63 25.17
CA ARG A 113 -4.75 9.27 25.45
C ARG A 113 -4.76 8.38 24.21
N ILE A 114 -4.43 8.93 23.04
CA ILE A 114 -4.39 8.22 21.77
C ILE A 114 -2.95 8.28 21.28
N LEU A 115 -2.28 7.14 21.37
CA LEU A 115 -0.91 6.99 20.89
C LEU A 115 -0.94 6.39 19.49
N LEU A 116 -0.39 7.12 18.54
CA LEU A 116 -0.20 6.65 17.17
C LEU A 116 1.26 6.21 17.01
N GLU A 117 1.45 5.13 16.30
CA GLU A 117 2.78 4.71 15.94
C GLU A 117 3.47 5.79 15.09
N HIS A 118 4.75 6.05 15.37
CA HIS A 118 5.50 7.07 14.66
C HIS A 118 5.61 6.72 13.17
N ILE A 119 5.08 7.59 12.32
CA ILE A 119 5.25 7.50 10.87
C ILE A 119 6.48 8.33 10.51
N PRO A 120 7.52 7.73 9.89
CA PRO A 120 8.71 8.49 9.52
C PRO A 120 8.39 9.66 8.59
N SER A 121 8.98 10.74 8.90
CA SER A 121 9.24 12.05 8.28
C SER A 121 8.42 12.62 7.11
N SER A 122 8.39 13.95 7.09
CA SER A 122 7.76 14.83 6.09
C SER A 122 8.29 14.68 4.65
N ASN A 123 9.56 14.27 4.47
CA ASN A 123 10.19 14.17 3.14
C ASN A 123 9.51 13.12 2.23
N ASP A 124 8.99 12.05 2.82
CA ASP A 124 8.29 10.99 2.07
C ASP A 124 7.04 11.53 1.38
N LYS A 125 6.33 12.47 2.04
CA LYS A 125 5.09 13.03 1.52
C LYS A 125 5.36 13.91 0.29
N ASP A 126 6.40 14.73 0.34
CA ASP A 126 6.76 15.62 -0.77
C ASP A 126 7.30 14.79 -1.94
N ASN A 127 8.15 13.80 -1.69
CA ASN A 127 8.62 12.87 -2.71
C ASN A 127 7.47 12.07 -3.32
N LEU A 128 6.52 11.58 -2.51
CA LEU A 128 5.37 10.84 -2.99
C LEU A 128 4.52 11.71 -3.94
N GLN A 129 4.28 12.97 -3.61
CA GLN A 129 3.51 13.88 -4.46
C GLN A 129 4.17 14.05 -5.84
N VAL A 130 5.48 14.27 -5.90
CA VAL A 130 6.23 14.42 -7.17
C VAL A 130 6.20 13.12 -7.97
N ILE A 131 6.32 11.96 -7.31
CA ILE A 131 6.26 10.65 -7.98
C ILE A 131 4.88 10.38 -8.56
N LEU A 132 3.81 10.66 -7.83
CA LEU A 132 2.44 10.50 -8.32
C LEU A 132 2.19 11.40 -9.53
N GLU A 133 2.65 12.65 -9.51
CA GLU A 133 2.57 13.56 -10.67
C GLU A 133 3.34 12.99 -11.88
N ALA A 134 4.54 12.43 -11.65
CA ALA A 134 5.33 11.78 -12.68
C ALA A 134 4.60 10.59 -13.32
N MET A 135 3.96 9.76 -12.48
CA MET A 135 3.19 8.60 -12.95
C MET A 135 1.96 9.01 -13.75
N GLU A 136 1.22 10.02 -13.30
CA GLU A 136 0.05 10.54 -14.03
C GLU A 136 0.39 11.03 -15.45
N LYS A 137 1.53 11.71 -15.57
CA LYS A 137 2.01 12.29 -16.84
C LYS A 137 2.94 11.38 -17.64
N ASN A 138 3.23 10.18 -17.11
CA ASN A 138 4.27 9.28 -17.64
C ASN A 138 5.61 10.00 -17.88
N GLN A 139 6.00 10.86 -16.94
CA GLN A 139 7.26 11.60 -16.98
C GLN A 139 8.36 10.85 -16.24
N ARG A 140 9.59 10.93 -16.79
CA ARG A 140 10.78 10.43 -16.10
C ARG A 140 11.13 11.30 -14.91
N ILE A 141 11.79 10.69 -13.93
CA ILE A 141 12.31 11.37 -12.74
C ILE A 141 13.82 11.23 -12.65
N ARG A 142 14.45 12.23 -12.05
CA ARG A 142 15.87 12.25 -11.69
C ARG A 142 15.98 12.43 -10.18
N PHE A 143 16.84 11.65 -9.53
CA PHE A 143 17.04 11.74 -8.08
C PHE A 143 18.39 11.19 -7.64
N GLN A 144 18.78 11.48 -6.40
CA GLN A 144 19.86 10.83 -5.69
C GLN A 144 19.28 9.82 -4.70
N TYR A 145 19.91 8.66 -4.57
CA TYR A 145 19.48 7.58 -3.70
C TYR A 145 20.62 7.14 -2.78
N THR A 146 20.41 7.21 -1.46
CA THR A 146 21.39 6.81 -0.46
C THR A 146 21.00 5.48 0.14
N LYS A 147 21.68 4.40 -0.26
CA LYS A 147 21.47 3.06 0.34
C LYS A 147 21.95 3.05 1.78
N TYR A 148 21.15 2.48 2.69
CA TYR A 148 21.58 2.28 4.09
C TYR A 148 22.44 1.02 4.26
N TYR A 149 22.24 0.02 3.42
CA TYR A 149 22.97 -1.23 3.46
C TYR A 149 24.11 -1.25 2.45
N ASN A 150 25.29 -1.78 2.84
CA ASN A 150 26.49 -1.87 2.01
C ASN A 150 26.95 -0.52 1.41
N ASN A 151 26.80 0.57 2.15
CA ASN A 151 27.23 1.90 1.77
C ASN A 151 27.89 2.61 2.97
N PRO A 152 29.11 2.18 3.37
CA PRO A 152 29.79 2.69 4.57
C PRO A 152 30.06 4.20 4.51
N ASP A 153 30.26 4.73 3.30
CA ASP A 153 30.53 6.14 3.06
C ASP A 153 29.25 6.98 2.93
N HIS A 154 28.06 6.35 2.98
CA HIS A 154 26.77 7.00 2.74
C HIS A 154 26.72 7.86 1.46
N LYS A 155 27.48 7.46 0.43
CA LYS A 155 27.50 8.18 -0.85
C LYS A 155 26.21 7.96 -1.61
N PRO A 156 25.53 9.05 -2.04
CA PRO A 156 24.35 8.92 -2.87
C PRO A 156 24.69 8.45 -4.28
N GLU A 157 23.88 7.55 -4.80
CA GLU A 157 23.93 7.13 -6.21
C GLU A 157 22.95 7.99 -7.02
N LEU A 158 23.43 8.53 -8.12
CA LEU A 158 22.62 9.36 -9.01
C LEU A 158 21.86 8.50 -10.03
N TYR A 159 20.55 8.67 -10.08
CA TYR A 159 19.65 8.14 -11.11
C TYR A 159 19.20 9.29 -12.02
N GLU A 160 19.87 9.44 -13.16
CA GLU A 160 19.63 10.52 -14.10
C GLU A 160 18.29 10.42 -14.81
N SER A 161 17.80 9.18 -15.01
CA SER A 161 16.55 8.91 -15.70
C SER A 161 15.96 7.61 -15.18
N ALA A 162 14.83 7.70 -14.49
CA ALA A 162 14.07 6.57 -14.02
C ALA A 162 12.60 6.75 -14.40
N GLU A 163 11.94 5.65 -14.73
CA GLU A 163 10.55 5.58 -15.16
C GLU A 163 9.71 5.02 -14.00
N PRO A 164 8.95 5.85 -13.25
CA PRO A 164 8.17 5.37 -12.12
C PRO A 164 6.94 4.59 -12.61
N TYR A 165 6.87 3.29 -12.30
CA TYR A 165 5.79 2.42 -12.74
C TYR A 165 4.69 2.29 -11.69
N CYS A 166 5.05 2.08 -10.42
CA CYS A 166 4.08 2.01 -9.34
C CYS A 166 4.69 2.40 -7.99
N VAL A 167 3.83 2.65 -7.00
CA VAL A 167 4.22 2.86 -5.60
C VAL A 167 3.58 1.79 -4.72
N LYS A 168 4.29 1.41 -3.66
CA LYS A 168 3.81 0.43 -2.67
C LYS A 168 4.10 0.93 -1.26
N LEU A 169 3.08 0.85 -0.40
CA LEU A 169 3.26 1.02 1.04
C LEU A 169 3.55 -0.35 1.65
N PHE A 170 4.68 -0.49 2.33
CA PHE A 170 5.04 -1.70 3.05
C PHE A 170 5.78 -1.36 4.35
N GLU A 171 5.40 -1.97 5.45
CA GLU A 171 5.98 -1.73 6.78
C GLU A 171 6.17 -0.24 7.10
N ARG A 172 5.10 0.55 6.88
CA ARG A 172 5.06 2.00 7.15
C ARG A 172 5.96 2.88 6.29
N ARG A 173 6.59 2.33 5.24
CA ARG A 173 7.42 3.07 4.28
C ARG A 173 6.81 3.02 2.89
N TRP A 174 6.90 4.13 2.20
CA TRP A 174 6.57 4.21 0.79
C TRP A 174 7.76 3.82 -0.07
N TYR A 175 7.50 3.03 -1.08
CA TYR A 175 8.47 2.60 -2.07
C TYR A 175 7.95 2.94 -3.46
N VAL A 176 8.86 3.37 -4.35
CA VAL A 176 8.58 3.50 -5.78
C VAL A 176 9.33 2.42 -6.53
N ILE A 177 8.64 1.79 -7.47
CA ILE A 177 9.21 0.83 -8.40
C ILE A 177 9.43 1.56 -9.71
N CYS A 178 10.69 1.63 -10.13
CA CYS A 178 11.08 2.29 -11.36
C CYS A 178 11.76 1.31 -12.31
N HIS A 179 11.50 1.47 -13.60
CA HIS A 179 12.40 0.95 -14.60
C HIS A 179 13.57 1.93 -14.78
N THR A 180 14.79 1.41 -14.74
CA THR A 180 16.03 2.19 -14.94
C THR A 180 16.85 1.56 -16.05
N HIS A 181 17.59 2.36 -16.80
CA HIS A 181 18.47 1.85 -17.86
C HIS A 181 19.80 1.29 -17.33
N LYS A 182 20.04 1.41 -16.01
CA LYS A 182 21.18 0.78 -15.35
C LYS A 182 20.90 -0.70 -15.15
N LYS A 183 21.60 -1.54 -15.89
CA LYS A 183 21.54 -3.00 -15.75
C LYS A 183 22.75 -3.53 -14.99
N ALA A 184 22.54 -4.37 -14.01
CA ALA A 184 23.62 -5.03 -13.28
C ALA A 184 24.25 -6.17 -14.10
N ASN A 185 23.45 -6.85 -14.94
CA ASN A 185 23.88 -7.94 -15.83
C ASN A 185 22.91 -8.09 -17.01
N LYS A 186 23.19 -9.04 -17.91
CA LYS A 186 22.38 -9.25 -19.13
C LYS A 186 20.94 -9.68 -18.85
N ASN A 187 20.70 -10.34 -17.72
CA ASN A 187 19.36 -10.84 -17.32
C ASN A 187 18.57 -9.84 -16.46
N ASP A 188 19.14 -8.67 -16.20
CA ASP A 188 18.54 -7.62 -15.41
C ASP A 188 17.49 -6.88 -16.25
N ASN A 189 16.24 -6.93 -15.84
CA ASN A 189 15.13 -6.25 -16.51
C ASN A 189 15.06 -4.74 -16.24
N GLY A 190 16.04 -4.19 -15.48
CA GLY A 190 16.11 -2.76 -15.16
C GLY A 190 15.14 -2.29 -14.07
N MET A 191 14.29 -3.17 -13.53
CA MET A 191 13.38 -2.80 -12.47
C MET A 191 14.12 -2.65 -11.13
N ARG A 192 13.82 -1.56 -10.41
CA ARG A 192 14.42 -1.22 -9.13
C ARG A 192 13.36 -0.71 -8.17
N THR A 193 13.53 -1.05 -6.90
CA THR A 193 12.71 -0.56 -5.80
C THR A 193 13.49 0.46 -4.99
N PHE A 194 12.89 1.63 -4.77
CA PHE A 194 13.49 2.72 -4.00
C PHE A 194 12.56 3.12 -2.86
N SER A 195 13.09 3.17 -1.64
CA SER A 195 12.38 3.74 -0.50
C SER A 195 12.38 5.26 -0.59
N LEU A 196 11.22 5.89 -0.40
CA LEU A 196 11.07 7.34 -0.61
C LEU A 196 11.89 8.17 0.38
N ASP A 197 12.08 7.67 1.60
CA ASP A 197 12.89 8.31 2.65
C ASP A 197 14.39 8.36 2.33
N GLN A 198 14.85 7.54 1.39
CA GLN A 198 16.23 7.49 0.92
C GLN A 198 16.44 8.29 -0.38
N ILE A 199 15.38 8.89 -0.92
CA ILE A 199 15.43 9.71 -2.12
C ILE A 199 15.66 11.17 -1.74
N SER A 200 16.63 11.79 -2.40
CA SER A 200 16.92 13.22 -2.30
C SER A 200 17.09 13.87 -3.68
N ALA A 201 16.98 15.20 -3.73
CA ALA A 201 17.08 15.98 -4.96
C ALA A 201 16.17 15.48 -6.11
N LEU A 202 14.98 15.00 -5.76
CA LEU A 202 13.99 14.49 -6.71
C LEU A 202 13.48 15.61 -7.63
N LYS A 203 13.50 15.36 -8.93
CA LYS A 203 13.02 16.31 -9.94
C LYS A 203 12.26 15.57 -11.05
N LEU A 204 11.14 16.15 -11.47
CA LEU A 204 10.45 15.79 -12.70
C LEU A 204 11.28 16.16 -13.91
N GLN A 205 11.29 15.30 -14.93
CA GLN A 205 11.89 15.57 -16.21
C GLN A 205 10.83 15.92 -17.26
N LYS A 206 11.23 16.66 -18.28
CA LYS A 206 10.36 16.95 -19.44
C LYS A 206 10.14 15.71 -20.33
N SER A 207 11.07 14.76 -20.28
CA SER A 207 11.01 13.53 -21.07
C SER A 207 9.97 12.57 -20.50
N THR A 208 9.21 11.95 -21.39
CA THR A 208 8.19 10.97 -21.07
C THR A 208 8.65 9.55 -21.36
N PHE A 209 7.95 8.58 -20.85
CA PHE A 209 8.14 7.16 -21.17
C PHE A 209 6.78 6.53 -21.53
N LYS A 210 6.81 5.32 -22.05
CA LYS A 210 5.62 4.57 -22.34
C LYS A 210 5.53 3.41 -21.37
N LEU A 211 4.54 3.44 -20.48
CA LEU A 211 4.26 2.31 -19.61
C LEU A 211 3.87 1.10 -20.47
N PRO A 212 4.49 -0.08 -20.26
CA PRO A 212 4.08 -1.30 -20.96
C PRO A 212 2.59 -1.58 -20.76
N LYS A 213 1.88 -1.94 -21.84
CA LYS A 213 0.42 -2.15 -21.77
C LYS A 213 0.03 -3.32 -20.87
N ASP A 214 0.91 -4.27 -20.72
CA ASP A 214 0.80 -5.49 -19.92
C ASP A 214 1.31 -5.33 -18.48
N PHE A 215 1.84 -4.15 -18.11
CA PHE A 215 2.27 -3.91 -16.74
C PHE A 215 1.07 -3.77 -15.81
N SER A 216 1.06 -4.61 -14.78
CA SER A 216 0.16 -4.55 -13.64
C SER A 216 0.99 -4.57 -12.36
N ALA A 217 0.77 -3.59 -11.46
CA ALA A 217 1.43 -3.57 -10.16
C ALA A 217 1.00 -4.78 -9.30
N GLU A 218 -0.24 -5.23 -9.44
CA GLU A 218 -0.77 -6.40 -8.75
C GLU A 218 -0.05 -7.67 -9.21
N ASP A 219 0.07 -7.88 -10.53
CA ASP A 219 0.79 -9.04 -11.09
C ASP A 219 2.29 -8.99 -10.76
N TYR A 220 2.88 -7.79 -10.73
CA TYR A 220 4.29 -7.63 -10.39
C TYR A 220 4.61 -8.10 -8.96
N PHE A 221 3.69 -7.91 -8.02
CA PHE A 221 3.86 -8.29 -6.62
C PHE A 221 3.09 -9.56 -6.23
N LYS A 222 2.39 -10.19 -7.15
CA LYS A 222 1.50 -11.32 -6.88
C LYS A 222 2.18 -12.47 -6.14
N ASP A 223 3.39 -12.80 -6.55
CA ASP A 223 4.15 -13.92 -5.98
C ASP A 223 5.22 -13.45 -4.97
N VAL A 224 5.06 -12.27 -4.39
CA VAL A 224 6.08 -11.63 -3.56
C VAL A 224 5.49 -11.16 -2.24
N TYR A 225 6.13 -11.55 -1.14
CA TYR A 225 5.91 -10.89 0.15
C TYR A 225 6.84 -9.68 0.27
N GLY A 226 6.28 -8.51 0.58
CA GLY A 226 7.06 -7.28 0.77
C GLY A 226 7.41 -6.55 -0.52
N ILE A 227 8.63 -6.04 -0.60
CA ILE A 227 9.12 -5.15 -1.66
C ILE A 227 10.30 -5.75 -2.44
N THR A 228 10.91 -6.79 -1.91
CA THR A 228 12.03 -7.49 -2.54
C THR A 228 11.47 -8.53 -3.50
N THR A 229 11.57 -8.26 -4.78
CA THR A 229 10.90 -9.06 -5.82
C THR A 229 11.54 -10.42 -6.10
N GLY A 230 12.67 -10.76 -5.45
CA GLY A 230 13.28 -12.10 -5.57
C GLY A 230 13.47 -12.55 -7.01
N MET A 231 13.91 -11.64 -7.90
CA MET A 231 13.90 -11.81 -9.36
C MET A 231 14.56 -13.09 -9.89
N ASN A 232 15.36 -13.77 -9.05
CA ASN A 232 16.02 -15.02 -9.38
C ASN A 232 15.46 -16.22 -8.59
N GLY A 233 14.44 -16.01 -7.75
CA GLY A 233 13.81 -17.08 -6.99
C GLY A 233 12.70 -17.76 -7.80
N GLU A 234 12.65 -19.09 -7.76
CA GLU A 234 11.54 -19.86 -8.31
C GLU A 234 10.30 -19.71 -7.43
N LEU A 235 9.12 -19.79 -8.05
CA LEU A 235 7.86 -19.88 -7.31
C LEU A 235 7.87 -21.19 -6.51
N SER A 236 7.74 -21.08 -5.19
CA SER A 236 7.86 -22.22 -4.28
C SER A 236 6.60 -22.36 -3.44
N THR A 237 6.22 -23.59 -3.16
CA THR A 237 5.21 -23.91 -2.14
C THR A 237 5.93 -24.11 -0.82
N ILE A 238 5.67 -23.20 0.13
CA ILE A 238 6.35 -23.15 1.42
C ILE A 238 5.38 -23.55 2.51
N LYS A 239 5.74 -24.54 3.31
CA LYS A 239 4.94 -24.96 4.46
C LYS A 239 5.66 -24.58 5.75
N VAL A 240 4.93 -23.92 6.64
CA VAL A 240 5.42 -23.56 7.96
C VAL A 240 4.49 -24.11 9.02
N LYS A 241 5.06 -24.69 10.06
CA LYS A 241 4.38 -25.13 11.26
C LYS A 241 4.41 -24.00 12.27
N VAL A 242 3.27 -23.66 12.83
CA VAL A 242 3.12 -22.56 13.80
C VAL A 242 2.38 -23.10 15.02
N ALA A 243 2.91 -22.86 16.23
CA ALA A 243 2.28 -23.25 17.48
C ALA A 243 0.86 -22.63 17.61
N ALA A 244 -0.08 -23.37 18.17
CA ALA A 244 -1.49 -22.95 18.30
C ALA A 244 -1.66 -21.58 18.96
N ALA A 245 -0.83 -21.27 19.96
CA ALA A 245 -0.82 -19.97 20.64
C ALA A 245 -0.56 -18.78 19.70
N ARG A 246 0.19 -18.99 18.61
CA ARG A 246 0.57 -17.97 17.64
C ARG A 246 -0.24 -18.00 16.34
N ALA A 247 -0.79 -19.16 15.98
CA ALA A 247 -1.53 -19.36 14.73
C ALA A 247 -2.69 -18.36 14.52
N ASN A 248 -3.39 -17.98 15.61
CA ASN A 248 -4.46 -16.99 15.55
C ASN A 248 -4.02 -15.62 15.01
N TYR A 249 -2.81 -15.19 15.30
CA TYR A 249 -2.28 -13.90 14.83
C TYR A 249 -2.01 -13.94 13.32
N ILE A 250 -1.41 -15.03 12.84
CA ILE A 250 -1.14 -15.21 11.39
C ILE A 250 -2.46 -15.38 10.63
N ARG A 251 -3.46 -16.05 11.21
CA ARG A 251 -4.81 -16.18 10.62
C ARG A 251 -5.51 -14.83 10.51
N ALA A 252 -5.42 -14.00 11.56
CA ALA A 252 -6.05 -12.67 11.59
C ALA A 252 -5.38 -11.67 10.64
N LEU A 253 -4.06 -11.82 10.41
CA LEU A 253 -3.29 -10.97 9.51
C LEU A 253 -2.44 -11.84 8.57
N PRO A 254 -3.04 -12.35 7.48
CA PRO A 254 -2.34 -13.22 6.53
C PRO A 254 -1.10 -12.55 5.94
N LEU A 255 0.02 -13.26 5.90
CA LEU A 255 1.27 -12.74 5.33
C LEU A 255 1.15 -12.57 3.80
N HIS A 256 0.44 -13.46 3.14
CA HIS A 256 0.29 -13.46 1.69
C HIS A 256 -1.10 -13.93 1.28
N HIS A 257 -1.63 -13.44 0.16
CA HIS A 257 -2.96 -13.80 -0.34
C HIS A 257 -3.12 -15.30 -0.66
N SER A 258 -2.01 -16.02 -0.90
CA SER A 258 -2.01 -17.46 -1.12
C SER A 258 -1.97 -18.28 0.17
N GLN A 259 -2.12 -17.68 1.33
CA GLN A 259 -2.08 -18.39 2.60
C GLN A 259 -3.26 -19.36 2.71
N GLU A 260 -2.93 -20.65 2.87
CA GLU A 260 -3.86 -21.72 3.19
C GLU A 260 -3.49 -22.27 4.57
N GLU A 261 -4.44 -22.80 5.33
CA GLU A 261 -4.21 -23.32 6.67
C GLU A 261 -4.80 -24.73 6.86
N GLU A 262 -3.98 -25.60 7.45
CA GLU A 262 -4.41 -26.89 8.02
C GLU A 262 -4.28 -26.79 9.54
N GLN A 263 -5.39 -26.87 10.26
CA GLN A 263 -5.42 -26.68 11.71
C GLN A 263 -5.38 -28.02 12.45
N TYR A 264 -4.53 -28.10 13.48
CA TYR A 264 -4.39 -29.20 14.42
C TYR A 264 -4.56 -28.68 15.86
N ASP A 265 -4.66 -29.55 16.84
CA ASP A 265 -4.90 -29.16 18.24
C ASP A 265 -3.76 -28.30 18.83
N GLU A 266 -2.51 -28.68 18.59
CA GLU A 266 -1.34 -28.02 19.17
C GLU A 266 -0.62 -27.06 18.22
N TYR A 267 -0.94 -27.09 16.93
CA TYR A 267 -0.29 -26.28 15.90
C TYR A 267 -1.17 -26.12 14.66
N SER A 268 -0.81 -25.21 13.80
CA SER A 268 -1.33 -25.12 12.42
C SER A 268 -0.19 -25.23 11.42
N ILE A 269 -0.49 -25.74 10.24
CA ILE A 269 0.40 -25.69 9.08
C ILE A 269 -0.15 -24.64 8.12
N PHE A 270 0.64 -23.60 7.87
CA PHE A 270 0.33 -22.59 6.85
C PHE A 270 1.14 -22.89 5.59
N THR A 271 0.44 -22.88 4.46
CA THR A 271 1.03 -23.07 3.13
C THR A 271 0.99 -21.77 2.35
N TYR A 272 2.12 -21.38 1.78
CA TYR A 272 2.28 -20.19 0.94
C TYR A 272 2.79 -20.58 -0.44
N LYS A 273 2.30 -19.89 -1.49
CA LYS A 273 2.81 -20.01 -2.86
C LYS A 273 3.42 -18.67 -3.24
N LEU A 274 4.73 -18.52 -3.11
CA LEU A 274 5.45 -17.27 -3.39
C LEU A 274 6.94 -17.52 -3.71
N ARG A 275 7.60 -16.46 -4.18
CA ARG A 275 9.06 -16.43 -4.37
C ARG A 275 9.71 -15.97 -3.08
N PRO A 276 10.39 -16.85 -2.32
CA PRO A 276 10.97 -16.47 -1.04
C PRO A 276 12.09 -15.43 -1.25
N ALA A 277 11.95 -14.30 -0.60
CA ALA A 277 12.90 -13.20 -0.59
C ALA A 277 13.19 -12.76 0.84
N ASN A 278 14.13 -11.82 1.01
CA ASN A 278 14.57 -11.39 2.35
C ASN A 278 13.41 -10.94 3.25
N ASP A 279 12.46 -10.21 2.70
CA ASP A 279 11.31 -9.70 3.47
C ASP A 279 10.47 -10.84 4.05
N PHE A 280 10.28 -11.90 3.28
CA PHE A 280 9.55 -13.08 3.75
C PHE A 280 10.32 -13.82 4.86
N TYR A 281 11.63 -13.99 4.71
CA TYR A 281 12.45 -14.57 5.79
C TYR A 281 12.42 -13.73 7.07
N GLN A 282 12.42 -12.39 6.95
CA GLN A 282 12.29 -11.52 8.11
C GLN A 282 10.91 -11.67 8.79
N ALA A 283 9.84 -11.79 8.00
CA ALA A 283 8.51 -12.04 8.55
C ALA A 283 8.44 -13.39 9.29
N LEU A 284 9.06 -14.44 8.75
CA LEU A 284 9.14 -15.74 9.45
C LEU A 284 9.96 -15.66 10.75
N LEU A 285 11.09 -14.93 10.72
CA LEU A 285 11.93 -14.73 11.90
C LEU A 285 11.22 -13.92 13.00
N HIS A 286 10.29 -13.03 12.63
CA HIS A 286 9.49 -12.27 13.59
C HIS A 286 8.62 -13.18 14.48
N GLU A 287 8.25 -14.36 14.00
CA GLU A 287 7.46 -15.32 14.77
C GLU A 287 8.30 -16.09 15.81
N GLY A 288 9.63 -15.98 15.75
CA GLY A 288 10.57 -16.54 16.73
C GLY A 288 10.47 -18.04 16.86
N GLU A 289 10.46 -18.52 18.11
CA GLU A 289 10.40 -19.93 18.48
C GLU A 289 9.07 -20.63 18.17
N PHE A 290 8.04 -19.86 17.81
CA PHE A 290 6.71 -20.42 17.52
C PHE A 290 6.56 -20.95 16.10
N LEU A 291 7.55 -20.71 15.22
CA LEU A 291 7.47 -21.06 13.81
C LEU A 291 8.62 -21.95 13.39
N GLU A 292 8.28 -23.00 12.65
CA GLU A 292 9.24 -23.88 11.98
C GLU A 292 8.93 -24.00 10.49
N VAL A 293 9.90 -23.76 9.62
CA VAL A 293 9.77 -24.04 8.19
C VAL A 293 9.92 -25.55 7.97
N LEU A 294 8.90 -26.16 7.36
CA LEU A 294 8.88 -27.59 7.05
C LEU A 294 9.44 -27.85 5.64
N GLU A 295 8.92 -27.14 4.65
CA GLU A 295 9.20 -27.31 3.22
C GLU A 295 9.26 -25.95 2.52
N PRO A 296 10.00 -25.84 1.40
CA PRO A 296 10.96 -26.81 0.88
C PRO A 296 12.30 -26.76 1.62
N ALA A 297 13.18 -27.73 1.37
CA ALA A 297 14.47 -27.85 2.05
C ALA A 297 15.35 -26.59 1.91
N GLU A 298 15.35 -25.96 0.74
CA GLU A 298 16.12 -24.75 0.46
C GLU A 298 15.70 -23.58 1.35
N VAL A 299 14.39 -23.38 1.56
CA VAL A 299 13.85 -22.34 2.45
C VAL A 299 14.17 -22.67 3.91
N ARG A 300 14.02 -23.93 4.30
CA ARG A 300 14.37 -24.41 5.64
C ARG A 300 15.85 -24.18 5.95
N ASP A 301 16.73 -24.51 5.03
CA ASP A 301 18.18 -24.38 5.21
C ASP A 301 18.60 -22.90 5.23
N ALA A 302 17.99 -22.04 4.40
CA ALA A 302 18.19 -20.58 4.47
C ALA A 302 17.77 -20.01 5.84
N MET A 303 16.67 -20.51 6.43
CA MET A 303 16.27 -20.13 7.79
C MET A 303 17.27 -20.61 8.84
N LYS A 304 17.74 -21.85 8.75
CA LYS A 304 18.77 -22.37 9.67
C LYS A 304 20.05 -21.55 9.62
N GLU A 305 20.49 -21.14 8.42
CA GLU A 305 21.67 -20.28 8.27
C GLU A 305 21.48 -18.95 8.99
N LYS A 306 20.36 -18.26 8.76
CA LYS A 306 20.03 -17.00 9.43
C LYS A 306 19.99 -17.13 10.96
N ILE A 307 19.32 -18.15 11.46
CA ILE A 307 19.26 -18.45 12.91
C ILE A 307 20.67 -18.76 13.45
N GLY A 308 21.46 -19.50 12.71
CA GLY A 308 22.85 -19.80 13.07
C GLY A 308 23.72 -18.55 13.15
N GLU A 309 23.54 -17.58 12.24
CA GLU A 309 24.21 -16.29 12.31
C GLU A 309 23.77 -15.47 13.52
N MET A 310 22.48 -15.46 13.84
CA MET A 310 21.95 -14.83 15.05
C MET A 310 22.59 -15.45 16.29
N MET A 311 22.59 -16.78 16.42
CA MET A 311 23.22 -17.50 17.53
C MET A 311 24.70 -17.15 17.68
N ARG A 312 25.46 -17.06 16.60
CA ARG A 312 26.89 -16.67 16.66
C ARG A 312 27.10 -15.32 17.30
N ARG A 313 26.22 -14.34 17.01
CA ARG A 313 26.31 -12.98 17.61
C ARG A 313 26.10 -12.99 19.12
N TYR A 314 25.29 -13.91 19.66
CA TYR A 314 25.09 -14.06 21.10
C TYR A 314 26.16 -14.91 21.81
N LYS A 315 26.88 -15.76 21.08
CA LYS A 315 27.95 -16.59 21.63
C LYS A 315 29.30 -15.87 21.73
N ASN A 316 29.53 -14.83 20.95
CA ASN A 316 30.79 -14.09 20.86
C ASN A 316 30.86 -12.91 21.89
N LYS A 317 30.39 -13.16 23.12
CA LYS A 317 30.61 -12.24 24.27
C LYS A 317 31.46 -12.90 25.31
#